data_23b7c09a9d126e6eef90251f5e78d81b
#
_entry.id   23b7c09a9d126e6eef90251f5e78d81b
#
_cell.length_a   1.000
_cell.length_b   1.000
_cell.length_c   1.000
_cell.angle_alpha   90.00
_cell.angle_beta   90.00
_cell.angle_gamma   90.00
#
_symmetry.space_group_name_H-M   'P 1'
#
loop_
_entity.id
_entity.type
_entity.pdbx_description
1 polymer ?
#
loop_
_entity_poly.entity_id
_entity_poly.type
_entity_poly.pdbx_seq_one_letter_code
_entity_poly.pdbx_strand_id
1 'polypeptide(L)'
;MSADEPFISLQNVRKVYRSKGAEFLAVSDVTMDVREGELVSLVGPSGCGKTTVLKILAGLHEADGGTIKIGNSKTPFDPGRDIGMVFQQALLLKWRTILDNVLLPAEIVGLPMKAARARARDLLNLVGLAGYEDKYPQQLSGGMQQRTAIARAFIHDPKLILMDEPFGALDALTREQMNLEMLRIWRESGKTIIFVTHSIQEAVFLASHCAVLTAGPARMAEYFPIELPFPRDLPIKTTDEFGAYARRIYARLGLSAGA
;
A
#
# COMPACT_ATOMS: atom_id res chain seq x y z
N MET A 1 15.21 -1.24 28.45
CA MET A 1 15.15 -1.66 27.03
C MET A 1 13.77 -1.28 26.53
N SER A 2 13.63 -0.19 25.79
CA SER A 2 12.32 0.22 25.28
C SER A 2 11.94 -0.75 24.15
N ALA A 3 11.07 -1.69 24.46
CA ALA A 3 10.51 -2.58 23.48
C ALA A 3 9.70 -1.75 22.48
N ASP A 4 10.11 -1.84 21.24
CA ASP A 4 9.35 -1.65 20.02
C ASP A 4 8.27 -0.54 20.02
N GLU A 5 8.74 0.72 20.04
CA GLU A 5 7.85 1.84 19.68
C GLU A 5 7.38 1.64 18.24
N PRO A 6 6.05 1.58 17.97
CA PRO A 6 5.54 1.37 16.63
C PRO A 6 5.95 2.53 15.71
N PHE A 7 6.20 2.23 14.43
CA PHE A 7 6.47 3.25 13.41
C PHE A 7 5.19 3.99 13.00
N ILE A 8 4.06 3.28 12.95
CA ILE A 8 2.73 3.89 12.78
C ILE A 8 1.86 3.45 13.95
N SER A 9 1.20 4.39 14.61
CA SER A 9 0.19 4.12 15.63
C SER A 9 -1.08 4.90 15.29
N LEU A 10 -2.17 4.18 15.09
CA LEU A 10 -3.52 4.71 14.97
C LEU A 10 -4.30 4.30 16.19
N GLN A 11 -4.91 5.25 16.90
CA GLN A 11 -5.71 4.98 18.09
C GLN A 11 -7.09 5.63 17.97
N ASN A 12 -8.13 4.81 17.83
CA ASN A 12 -9.53 5.22 17.70
C ASN A 12 -9.77 6.27 16.62
N VAL A 13 -9.09 6.11 15.47
CA VAL A 13 -9.14 7.08 14.37
C VAL A 13 -10.55 7.12 13.79
N ARG A 14 -11.08 8.35 13.66
CA ARG A 14 -12.43 8.66 13.16
C ARG A 14 -12.37 9.69 12.05
N LYS A 15 -13.24 9.52 11.02
CA LYS A 15 -13.38 10.49 9.91
C LYS A 15 -14.81 10.67 9.49
N VAL A 16 -15.26 11.93 9.44
CA VAL A 16 -16.58 12.35 8.94
C VAL A 16 -16.37 13.30 7.76
N TYR A 17 -16.97 12.98 6.63
CA TYR A 17 -17.05 13.93 5.52
C TYR A 17 -18.31 14.76 5.64
N ARG A 18 -18.17 16.09 5.44
CA ARG A 18 -19.27 17.06 5.47
C ARG A 18 -19.45 17.67 4.09
N SER A 19 -20.62 17.55 3.51
CA SER A 19 -20.95 18.14 2.22
C SER A 19 -22.40 18.56 2.15
N LYS A 20 -22.67 19.81 1.79
CA LYS A 20 -24.01 20.39 1.56
C LYS A 20 -25.04 20.07 2.66
N GLY A 21 -24.62 20.12 3.91
CA GLY A 21 -25.49 19.86 5.06
C GLY A 21 -25.70 18.37 5.42
N ALA A 22 -25.08 17.45 4.67
CA ALA A 22 -25.04 16.03 5.01
C ALA A 22 -23.70 15.64 5.63
N GLU A 23 -23.74 14.81 6.66
CA GLU A 23 -22.57 14.18 7.26
C GLU A 23 -22.50 12.71 6.87
N PHE A 24 -21.33 12.27 6.45
CA PHE A 24 -21.05 10.87 6.13
C PHE A 24 -19.88 10.37 6.99
N LEU A 25 -20.17 9.46 7.91
CA LEU A 25 -19.16 8.80 8.73
C LEU A 25 -18.45 7.74 7.86
N ALA A 26 -17.23 8.04 7.45
CA ALA A 26 -16.43 7.15 6.61
C ALA A 26 -15.59 6.17 7.42
N VAL A 27 -15.04 6.63 8.56
CA VAL A 27 -14.24 5.81 9.49
C VAL A 27 -14.79 6.08 10.88
N SER A 28 -15.19 5.02 11.58
CA SER A 28 -15.76 5.14 12.93
C SER A 28 -14.73 4.86 14.02
N ASP A 29 -13.89 3.84 13.82
CA ASP A 29 -12.89 3.41 14.80
C ASP A 29 -11.86 2.51 14.12
N VAL A 30 -10.63 3.02 13.95
CA VAL A 30 -9.50 2.25 13.45
C VAL A 30 -8.35 2.39 14.43
N THR A 31 -7.94 1.25 15.00
CA THR A 31 -6.83 1.14 15.93
C THR A 31 -5.87 0.06 15.42
N MET A 32 -4.60 0.43 15.16
CA MET A 32 -3.54 -0.51 14.78
C MET A 32 -2.16 0.11 15.03
N ASP A 33 -1.20 -0.74 15.36
CA ASP A 33 0.21 -0.40 15.50
C ASP A 33 1.03 -1.17 14.46
N VAL A 34 1.84 -0.47 13.69
CA VAL A 34 2.68 -1.04 12.61
C VAL A 34 4.13 -0.79 12.95
N ARG A 35 4.96 -1.82 12.89
CA ARG A 35 6.41 -1.70 13.11
C ARG A 35 7.12 -1.28 11.83
N GLU A 36 8.31 -0.73 11.99
CA GLU A 36 9.17 -0.40 10.85
C GLU A 36 9.49 -1.67 10.04
N GLY A 37 9.44 -1.55 8.71
CA GLY A 37 9.72 -2.66 7.79
C GLY A 37 8.57 -3.66 7.60
N GLU A 38 7.43 -3.52 8.29
CA GLU A 38 6.28 -4.40 8.07
C GLU A 38 5.54 -4.06 6.76
N LEU A 39 5.00 -5.10 6.12
CA LEU A 39 4.00 -4.99 5.07
C LEU A 39 2.64 -5.36 5.67
N VAL A 40 1.77 -4.38 5.80
CA VAL A 40 0.42 -4.55 6.37
C VAL A 40 -0.61 -4.46 5.26
N SER A 41 -1.45 -5.49 5.11
CA SER A 41 -2.63 -5.42 4.24
C SER A 41 -3.82 -4.83 4.97
N LEU A 42 -4.53 -3.92 4.31
CA LEU A 42 -5.79 -3.35 4.76
C LEU A 42 -6.91 -3.87 3.84
N VAL A 43 -7.71 -4.82 4.33
CA VAL A 43 -8.73 -5.52 3.55
C VAL A 43 -10.12 -5.21 4.07
N GLY A 44 -11.08 -5.15 3.16
CA GLY A 44 -12.49 -4.89 3.48
C GLY A 44 -13.34 -4.66 2.24
N PRO A 45 -14.67 -4.61 2.36
CA PRO A 45 -15.58 -4.40 1.24
C PRO A 45 -15.29 -3.09 0.49
N SER A 46 -15.71 -3.02 -0.78
CA SER A 46 -15.63 -1.77 -1.54
C SER A 46 -16.44 -0.66 -0.86
N GLY A 47 -15.88 0.56 -0.83
CA GLY A 47 -16.53 1.71 -0.19
C GLY A 47 -16.52 1.72 1.34
N CYS A 48 -15.91 0.73 2.02
CA CYS A 48 -15.93 0.69 3.48
C CYS A 48 -15.07 1.78 4.16
N GLY A 49 -14.16 2.45 3.46
CA GLY A 49 -13.31 3.51 4.02
C GLY A 49 -11.80 3.25 4.00
N LYS A 50 -11.32 2.17 3.36
CA LYS A 50 -9.88 1.83 3.23
C LYS A 50 -9.05 2.98 2.65
N THR A 51 -9.49 3.52 1.51
CA THR A 51 -8.86 4.69 0.87
C THR A 51 -8.88 5.93 1.77
N THR A 52 -9.90 6.08 2.63
CA THR A 52 -9.95 7.18 3.61
C THR A 52 -8.86 7.01 4.67
N VAL A 53 -8.69 5.81 5.22
CA VAL A 53 -7.59 5.52 6.17
C VAL A 53 -6.24 5.79 5.51
N LEU A 54 -6.06 5.34 4.26
CA LEU A 54 -4.83 5.57 3.50
C LEU A 54 -4.55 7.07 3.30
N LYS A 55 -5.57 7.87 2.94
CA LYS A 55 -5.44 9.33 2.76
C LYS A 55 -5.13 10.05 4.07
N ILE A 56 -5.62 9.55 5.19
CA ILE A 56 -5.28 10.06 6.52
C ILE A 56 -3.80 9.78 6.81
N LEU A 57 -3.32 8.56 6.59
CA LEU A 57 -1.90 8.20 6.74
C LEU A 57 -1.00 9.02 5.81
N ALA A 58 -1.48 9.36 4.61
CA ALA A 58 -0.77 10.21 3.65
C ALA A 58 -0.75 11.71 4.06
N GLY A 59 -1.43 12.10 5.12
CA GLY A 59 -1.59 13.51 5.49
C GLY A 59 -2.48 14.32 4.54
N LEU A 60 -3.20 13.66 3.61
CA LEU A 60 -4.10 14.30 2.65
C LEU A 60 -5.45 14.67 3.27
N HIS A 61 -5.82 14.01 4.36
CA HIS A 61 -7.03 14.29 5.15
C HIS A 61 -6.69 14.26 6.64
N GLU A 62 -7.22 15.22 7.38
CA GLU A 62 -7.18 15.20 8.83
C GLU A 62 -8.22 14.23 9.39
N ALA A 63 -7.89 13.55 10.49
CA ALA A 63 -8.86 12.80 11.27
C ALA A 63 -9.74 13.76 12.09
N ASP A 64 -11.02 13.41 12.27
CA ASP A 64 -11.93 14.18 13.13
C ASP A 64 -11.92 13.67 14.59
N GLY A 65 -11.20 12.61 14.88
CA GLY A 65 -11.00 12.04 16.22
C GLY A 65 -9.95 10.96 16.25
N GLY A 66 -9.52 10.61 17.45
CA GLY A 66 -8.43 9.68 17.70
C GLY A 66 -7.04 10.34 17.59
N THR A 67 -6.01 9.51 17.63
CA THR A 67 -4.61 9.95 17.51
C THR A 67 -3.89 9.19 16.41
N ILE A 68 -3.00 9.90 15.70
CA ILE A 68 -2.16 9.35 14.64
C ILE A 68 -0.73 9.75 14.93
N LYS A 69 0.15 8.76 14.96
CA LYS A 69 1.59 8.98 15.09
C LYS A 69 2.28 8.20 13.99
N ILE A 70 3.16 8.85 13.23
CA ILE A 70 4.01 8.22 12.22
C ILE A 70 5.45 8.68 12.47
N GLY A 71 6.38 7.72 12.41
CA GLY A 71 7.75 7.90 12.86
C GLY A 71 7.88 7.65 14.37
N ASN A 72 9.09 7.40 14.78
CA ASN A 72 9.42 7.16 16.19
C ASN A 72 10.71 7.92 16.55
N SER A 73 11.17 7.80 17.81
CA SER A 73 12.38 8.49 18.29
C SER A 73 13.64 8.16 17.49
N LYS A 74 13.68 6.99 16.85
CA LYS A 74 14.82 6.52 16.04
C LYS A 74 14.67 6.90 14.56
N THR A 75 13.44 6.99 14.09
CA THR A 75 13.10 7.25 12.68
C THR A 75 12.15 8.44 12.60
N PRO A 76 12.66 9.69 12.66
CA PRO A 76 11.86 10.89 12.44
C PRO A 76 11.17 10.83 11.08
N PHE A 77 9.95 11.35 10.98
CA PHE A 77 9.11 11.25 9.81
C PHE A 77 8.69 12.63 9.29
N ASP A 78 8.93 12.86 7.99
CA ASP A 78 8.47 14.03 7.26
C ASP A 78 7.51 13.58 6.15
N PRO A 79 6.20 13.85 6.27
CA PRO A 79 5.23 13.44 5.24
C PRO A 79 5.56 13.94 3.83
N GLY A 80 6.22 15.10 3.71
CA GLY A 80 6.60 15.68 2.42
C GLY A 80 7.71 14.91 1.68
N ARG A 81 8.48 14.09 2.41
CA ARG A 81 9.64 13.36 1.87
C ARG A 81 9.55 11.86 2.06
N ASP A 82 8.92 11.42 3.14
CA ASP A 82 9.03 10.04 3.61
C ASP A 82 7.87 9.15 3.16
N ILE A 83 6.93 9.68 2.34
CA ILE A 83 5.81 8.92 1.79
C ILE A 83 5.97 8.71 0.28
N GLY A 84 5.92 7.44 -0.15
CA GLY A 84 5.64 7.05 -1.52
C GLY A 84 4.18 6.60 -1.66
N MET A 85 3.47 7.09 -2.67
CA MET A 85 2.06 6.74 -2.86
C MET A 85 1.79 6.14 -4.24
N VAL A 86 1.10 5.00 -4.24
CA VAL A 86 0.57 4.34 -5.43
C VAL A 86 -0.95 4.38 -5.36
N PHE A 87 -1.57 5.05 -6.32
CA PHE A 87 -3.02 5.13 -6.44
C PHE A 87 -3.58 3.97 -7.27
N GLN A 88 -4.86 3.71 -7.13
CA GLN A 88 -5.59 2.71 -7.92
C GLN A 88 -5.44 2.95 -9.43
N GLN A 89 -5.44 4.21 -9.86
CA GLN A 89 -5.02 4.62 -11.19
C GLN A 89 -3.57 5.11 -11.15
N ALA A 90 -2.79 4.80 -12.16
CA ALA A 90 -1.36 5.14 -12.21
C ALA A 90 -1.05 6.65 -12.14
N LEU A 91 -2.00 7.50 -12.54
CA LEU A 91 -1.91 8.97 -12.52
C LEU A 91 -0.57 9.48 -13.08
N LEU A 92 -0.16 8.95 -14.22
CA LEU A 92 1.04 9.40 -14.92
C LEU A 92 0.78 10.68 -15.69
N LEU A 93 1.78 11.56 -15.72
CA LEU A 93 1.76 12.79 -16.51
C LEU A 93 1.93 12.44 -17.99
N LYS A 94 0.88 12.64 -18.78
CA LYS A 94 0.81 12.18 -20.18
C LYS A 94 1.84 12.85 -21.11
N TRP A 95 2.36 14.02 -20.72
CA TRP A 95 3.34 14.81 -21.46
C TRP A 95 4.79 14.54 -21.04
N ARG A 96 5.01 13.66 -20.06
CA ARG A 96 6.32 13.20 -19.61
C ARG A 96 6.57 11.77 -20.07
N THR A 97 7.83 11.45 -20.35
CA THR A 97 8.26 10.08 -20.60
C THR A 97 8.05 9.20 -19.36
N ILE A 98 8.20 7.90 -19.51
CA ILE A 98 8.13 6.96 -18.39
C ILE A 98 9.25 7.25 -17.38
N LEU A 99 10.47 7.47 -17.83
CA LEU A 99 11.59 7.86 -16.97
C LEU A 99 11.31 9.17 -16.22
N ASP A 100 10.80 10.19 -16.90
CA ASP A 100 10.53 11.50 -16.29
C ASP A 100 9.31 11.43 -15.33
N ASN A 101 8.36 10.51 -15.55
CA ASN A 101 7.31 10.22 -14.58
C ASN A 101 7.88 9.61 -13.30
N VAL A 102 8.80 8.66 -13.41
CA VAL A 102 9.46 8.05 -12.24
C VAL A 102 10.31 9.08 -11.50
N LEU A 103 10.97 9.98 -12.19
CA LEU A 103 11.84 11.00 -11.61
C LEU A 103 11.09 12.11 -10.87
N LEU A 104 9.79 12.30 -11.13
CA LEU A 104 9.01 13.42 -10.60
C LEU A 104 9.15 13.64 -9.08
N PRO A 105 9.01 12.63 -8.20
CA PRO A 105 9.21 12.85 -6.77
C PRO A 105 10.65 13.25 -6.41
N ALA A 106 11.64 12.71 -7.11
CA ALA A 106 13.04 13.06 -6.89
C ALA A 106 13.33 14.54 -7.24
N GLU A 107 12.70 15.06 -8.31
CA GLU A 107 12.73 16.47 -8.67
C GLU A 107 12.11 17.35 -7.58
N ILE A 108 10.93 16.94 -7.07
CA ILE A 108 10.18 17.71 -6.04
C ILE A 108 10.98 17.81 -4.74
N VAL A 109 11.59 16.70 -4.28
CA VAL A 109 12.36 16.69 -3.02
C VAL A 109 13.81 17.17 -3.20
N GLY A 110 14.21 17.53 -4.42
CA GLY A 110 15.52 18.13 -4.72
C GLY A 110 16.69 17.14 -4.68
N LEU A 111 16.49 15.86 -5.07
CA LEU A 111 17.58 14.89 -5.13
C LEU A 111 18.58 15.19 -6.27
N PRO A 112 19.86 14.78 -6.14
CA PRO A 112 20.84 14.88 -7.20
C PRO A 112 20.39 14.09 -8.44
N MET A 113 20.00 14.79 -9.52
CA MET A 113 19.35 14.18 -10.68
C MET A 113 20.19 13.12 -11.40
N LYS A 114 21.53 13.22 -11.37
CA LYS A 114 22.40 12.18 -11.95
C LYS A 114 22.22 10.83 -11.24
N ALA A 115 22.21 10.82 -9.93
CA ALA A 115 21.98 9.61 -9.12
C ALA A 115 20.52 9.14 -9.23
N ALA A 116 19.55 10.08 -9.21
CA ALA A 116 18.13 9.76 -9.37
C ALA A 116 17.85 9.08 -10.72
N ARG A 117 18.47 9.52 -11.83
CA ARG A 117 18.32 8.87 -13.15
C ARG A 117 18.87 7.45 -13.20
N ALA A 118 19.99 7.17 -12.54
CA ALA A 118 20.51 5.81 -12.42
C ALA A 118 19.53 4.93 -11.66
N ARG A 119 19.12 5.37 -10.45
CA ARG A 119 18.13 4.67 -9.62
C ARG A 119 16.78 4.47 -10.34
N ALA A 120 16.31 5.45 -11.13
CA ALA A 120 15.06 5.33 -11.88
C ALA A 120 15.13 4.20 -12.93
N ARG A 121 16.28 4.02 -13.60
CA ARG A 121 16.48 2.90 -14.53
C ARG A 121 16.52 1.57 -13.81
N ASP A 122 17.18 1.49 -12.64
CA ASP A 122 17.21 0.29 -11.81
C ASP A 122 15.79 -0.10 -11.36
N LEU A 123 14.98 0.88 -10.92
CA LEU A 123 13.59 0.66 -10.53
C LEU A 123 12.71 0.25 -11.73
N LEU A 124 12.91 0.86 -12.91
CA LEU A 124 12.19 0.45 -14.13
C LEU A 124 12.56 -0.97 -14.55
N ASN A 125 13.84 -1.33 -14.46
CA ASN A 125 14.28 -2.70 -14.71
C ASN A 125 13.65 -3.68 -13.70
N LEU A 126 13.63 -3.31 -12.41
CA LEU A 126 13.04 -4.13 -11.35
C LEU A 126 11.56 -4.43 -11.59
N VAL A 127 10.79 -3.46 -12.10
CA VAL A 127 9.37 -3.66 -12.44
C VAL A 127 9.14 -4.17 -13.87
N GLY A 128 10.20 -4.64 -14.57
CA GLY A 128 10.12 -5.23 -15.90
C GLY A 128 9.78 -4.24 -17.01
N LEU A 129 10.27 -2.99 -16.89
CA LEU A 129 10.07 -1.91 -17.87
C LEU A 129 11.37 -1.38 -18.46
N ALA A 130 12.46 -2.18 -18.45
CA ALA A 130 13.68 -1.83 -19.15
C ALA A 130 13.40 -1.66 -20.66
N GLY A 131 13.93 -0.58 -21.25
CA GLY A 131 13.73 -0.23 -22.67
C GLY A 131 12.45 0.57 -22.95
N TYR A 132 11.67 0.91 -21.90
CA TYR A 132 10.48 1.77 -22.04
C TYR A 132 10.69 3.18 -21.50
N GLU A 133 11.92 3.56 -21.15
CA GLU A 133 12.28 4.83 -20.48
C GLU A 133 11.78 6.05 -21.25
N ASP A 134 11.95 6.03 -22.58
CA ASP A 134 11.64 7.14 -23.47
C ASP A 134 10.21 7.09 -24.04
N LYS A 135 9.42 6.08 -23.66
CA LYS A 135 8.02 5.98 -24.06
C LYS A 135 7.15 6.92 -23.22
N TYR A 136 5.97 7.26 -23.77
CA TYR A 136 4.95 8.04 -23.08
C TYR A 136 3.86 7.11 -22.51
N PRO A 137 3.13 7.54 -21.46
CA PRO A 137 2.10 6.72 -20.82
C PRO A 137 1.08 6.12 -21.80
N GLN A 138 0.63 6.87 -22.80
CA GLN A 138 -0.34 6.41 -23.80
C GLN A 138 0.18 5.27 -24.72
N GLN A 139 1.47 5.00 -24.72
CA GLN A 139 2.09 3.92 -25.47
C GLN A 139 2.20 2.62 -24.64
N LEU A 140 1.78 2.65 -23.37
CA LEU A 140 1.88 1.55 -22.42
C LEU A 140 0.49 0.99 -22.10
N SER A 141 0.44 -0.34 -21.83
CA SER A 141 -0.75 -0.96 -21.25
C SER A 141 -1.04 -0.43 -19.84
N GLY A 142 -2.26 -0.57 -19.34
CA GLY A 142 -2.62 -0.16 -17.98
C GLY A 142 -1.74 -0.80 -16.90
N GLY A 143 -1.39 -2.08 -17.08
CA GLY A 143 -0.47 -2.78 -16.18
C GLY A 143 0.96 -2.21 -16.19
N MET A 144 1.47 -1.83 -17.38
CA MET A 144 2.78 -1.17 -17.49
C MET A 144 2.76 0.22 -16.86
N GLN A 145 1.66 0.97 -17.02
CA GLN A 145 1.49 2.26 -16.35
C GLN A 145 1.47 2.10 -14.82
N GLN A 146 0.80 1.07 -14.31
CA GLN A 146 0.77 0.79 -12.87
C GLN A 146 2.16 0.41 -12.34
N ARG A 147 2.93 -0.40 -13.07
CA ARG A 147 4.33 -0.71 -12.73
C ARG A 147 5.21 0.54 -12.72
N THR A 148 4.99 1.47 -13.64
CA THR A 148 5.66 2.78 -13.63
C THR A 148 5.31 3.59 -12.37
N ALA A 149 4.03 3.59 -11.95
CA ALA A 149 3.60 4.28 -10.73
C ALA A 149 4.23 3.66 -9.46
N ILE A 150 4.42 2.34 -9.43
CA ILE A 150 5.15 1.66 -8.35
C ILE A 150 6.61 2.13 -8.34
N ALA A 151 7.33 2.09 -9.46
CA ALA A 151 8.70 2.58 -9.55
C ALA A 151 8.83 4.05 -9.10
N ARG A 152 7.87 4.90 -9.51
CA ARG A 152 7.79 6.30 -9.07
C ARG A 152 7.67 6.46 -7.56
N ALA A 153 6.90 5.61 -6.89
CA ALA A 153 6.70 5.69 -5.45
C ALA A 153 7.98 5.38 -4.64
N PHE A 154 8.93 4.64 -5.23
CA PHE A 154 10.18 4.26 -4.57
C PHE A 154 11.38 5.17 -4.88
N ILE A 155 11.29 6.09 -5.85
CA ILE A 155 12.45 6.82 -6.38
C ILE A 155 13.18 7.67 -5.34
N HIS A 156 12.45 8.34 -4.45
CA HIS A 156 12.99 9.26 -3.44
C HIS A 156 13.32 8.59 -2.10
N ASP A 157 13.32 7.25 -2.09
CA ASP A 157 13.67 6.42 -0.92
C ASP A 157 12.78 6.67 0.32
N PRO A 158 11.44 6.69 0.17
CA PRO A 158 10.54 6.98 1.28
C PRO A 158 10.64 5.91 2.37
N LYS A 159 10.24 6.25 3.61
CA LYS A 159 10.15 5.32 4.73
C LYS A 159 8.84 4.54 4.75
N LEU A 160 7.79 5.15 4.22
CA LEU A 160 6.44 4.60 4.16
C LEU A 160 5.93 4.57 2.71
N ILE A 161 5.47 3.41 2.27
CA ILE A 161 4.78 3.26 0.99
C ILE A 161 3.30 2.99 1.26
N LEU A 162 2.44 3.79 0.66
CA LEU A 162 0.99 3.64 0.72
C LEU A 162 0.46 3.22 -0.65
N MET A 163 -0.25 2.09 -0.72
CA MET A 163 -0.76 1.53 -1.97
C MET A 163 -2.28 1.34 -1.90
N ASP A 164 -3.01 2.01 -2.78
CA ASP A 164 -4.46 1.92 -2.88
C ASP A 164 -4.85 1.04 -4.07
N GLU A 165 -5.19 -0.22 -3.81
CA GLU A 165 -5.58 -1.25 -4.80
C GLU A 165 -4.68 -1.30 -6.04
N PRO A 166 -3.33 -1.38 -5.88
CA PRO A 166 -2.39 -1.15 -6.98
C PRO A 166 -2.49 -2.18 -8.12
N PHE A 167 -3.11 -3.34 -7.87
CA PHE A 167 -3.23 -4.43 -8.84
C PHE A 167 -4.66 -4.64 -9.35
N GLY A 168 -5.61 -3.77 -8.95
CA GLY A 168 -7.02 -3.92 -9.30
C GLY A 168 -7.31 -3.92 -10.81
N ALA A 169 -6.51 -3.22 -11.61
CA ALA A 169 -6.65 -3.11 -13.06
C ALA A 169 -5.85 -4.16 -13.86
N LEU A 170 -5.15 -5.09 -13.18
CA LEU A 170 -4.32 -6.10 -13.83
C LEU A 170 -5.11 -7.38 -14.11
N ASP A 171 -4.80 -8.07 -15.22
CA ASP A 171 -5.23 -9.44 -15.45
C ASP A 171 -4.62 -10.40 -14.43
N ALA A 172 -5.19 -11.60 -14.32
CA ALA A 172 -4.83 -12.56 -13.26
C ALA A 172 -3.34 -12.98 -13.30
N LEU A 173 -2.79 -13.24 -14.47
CA LEU A 173 -1.39 -13.69 -14.58
C LEU A 173 -0.41 -12.56 -14.27
N THR A 174 -0.66 -11.37 -14.80
CA THR A 174 0.14 -10.18 -14.52
C THR A 174 0.07 -9.83 -13.02
N ARG A 175 -1.09 -9.99 -12.40
CA ARG A 175 -1.30 -9.76 -10.96
C ARG A 175 -0.46 -10.72 -10.11
N GLU A 176 -0.42 -12.01 -10.45
CA GLU A 176 0.42 -12.99 -9.75
C GLU A 176 1.91 -12.66 -9.86
N GLN A 177 2.37 -12.27 -11.04
CA GLN A 177 3.74 -11.80 -11.24
C GLN A 177 4.05 -10.56 -10.40
N MET A 178 3.12 -9.59 -10.36
CA MET A 178 3.29 -8.38 -9.57
C MET A 178 3.29 -8.64 -8.05
N ASN A 179 2.53 -9.64 -7.59
CA ASN A 179 2.58 -10.08 -6.19
C ASN A 179 3.98 -10.59 -5.81
N LEU A 180 4.59 -11.42 -6.67
CA LEU A 180 5.95 -11.93 -6.45
C LEU A 180 6.99 -10.80 -6.48
N GLU A 181 6.92 -9.90 -7.47
CA GLU A 181 7.81 -8.75 -7.57
C GLU A 181 7.65 -7.80 -6.37
N MET A 182 6.42 -7.58 -5.89
CA MET A 182 6.16 -6.74 -4.72
C MET A 182 6.80 -7.32 -3.45
N LEU A 183 6.71 -8.63 -3.23
CA LEU A 183 7.41 -9.29 -2.13
C LEU A 183 8.92 -9.14 -2.23
N ARG A 184 9.46 -9.25 -3.44
CA ARG A 184 10.91 -9.05 -3.68
C ARG A 184 11.31 -7.61 -3.36
N ILE A 185 10.59 -6.61 -3.91
CA ILE A 185 10.84 -5.19 -3.66
C ILE A 185 10.77 -4.88 -2.17
N TRP A 186 9.73 -5.36 -1.47
CA TRP A 186 9.58 -5.14 -0.04
C TRP A 186 10.75 -5.71 0.75
N ARG A 187 11.16 -6.96 0.49
CA ARG A 187 12.27 -7.60 1.20
C ARG A 187 13.62 -6.94 0.94
N GLU A 188 13.88 -6.52 -0.31
CA GLU A 188 15.12 -5.85 -0.68
C GLU A 188 15.18 -4.41 -0.15
N SER A 189 14.05 -3.72 -0.10
CA SER A 189 14.00 -2.33 0.34
C SER A 189 13.89 -2.15 1.86
N GLY A 190 13.32 -3.13 2.59
CA GLY A 190 13.04 -3.04 4.02
C GLY A 190 12.03 -1.95 4.40
N LYS A 191 11.23 -1.45 3.45
CA LYS A 191 10.29 -0.34 3.68
C LYS A 191 9.04 -0.81 4.42
N THR A 192 8.44 0.12 5.18
CA THR A 192 7.11 -0.08 5.74
C THR A 192 6.08 0.15 4.64
N ILE A 193 5.15 -0.79 4.46
CA ILE A 193 4.14 -0.72 3.39
C ILE A 193 2.75 -0.93 3.96
N ILE A 194 1.81 -0.04 3.63
CA ILE A 194 0.38 -0.25 3.83
C ILE A 194 -0.24 -0.53 2.47
N PHE A 195 -0.77 -1.74 2.31
CA PHE A 195 -1.30 -2.25 1.06
C PHE A 195 -2.81 -2.44 1.15
N VAL A 196 -3.57 -1.56 0.52
CA VAL A 196 -5.03 -1.66 0.45
C VAL A 196 -5.41 -2.59 -0.69
N THR A 197 -6.27 -3.56 -0.41
CA THR A 197 -6.83 -4.46 -1.41
C THR A 197 -8.23 -4.93 -1.02
N HIS A 198 -9.02 -5.35 -2.00
CA HIS A 198 -10.25 -6.13 -1.80
C HIS A 198 -10.03 -7.63 -2.03
N SER A 199 -8.83 -8.03 -2.45
CA SER A 199 -8.45 -9.43 -2.67
C SER A 199 -7.89 -10.05 -1.40
N ILE A 200 -8.63 -11.01 -0.83
CA ILE A 200 -8.18 -11.76 0.36
C ILE A 200 -6.90 -12.54 0.06
N GLN A 201 -6.78 -13.08 -1.16
CA GLN A 201 -5.60 -13.82 -1.60
C GLN A 201 -4.34 -12.93 -1.60
N GLU A 202 -4.45 -11.69 -2.11
CA GLU A 202 -3.35 -10.72 -2.05
C GLU A 202 -2.99 -10.36 -0.61
N ALA A 203 -4.01 -10.08 0.21
CA ALA A 203 -3.82 -9.70 1.60
C ALA A 203 -3.03 -10.75 2.39
N VAL A 204 -3.39 -12.04 2.23
CA VAL A 204 -2.67 -13.15 2.90
C VAL A 204 -1.30 -13.39 2.28
N PHE A 205 -1.18 -13.30 0.94
CA PHE A 205 0.06 -13.62 0.24
C PHE A 205 1.17 -12.60 0.50
N LEU A 206 0.83 -11.32 0.53
CA LEU A 206 1.82 -10.24 0.61
C LEU A 206 2.20 -9.89 2.05
N ALA A 207 1.23 -9.82 2.95
CA ALA A 207 1.40 -9.09 4.19
C ALA A 207 2.02 -9.93 5.33
N SER A 208 2.78 -9.26 6.20
CA SER A 208 3.18 -9.78 7.51
C SER A 208 2.04 -9.65 8.53
N HIS A 209 1.17 -8.65 8.36
CA HIS A 209 -0.03 -8.42 9.19
C HIS A 209 -1.22 -8.05 8.32
N CYS A 210 -2.41 -8.45 8.77
CA CYS A 210 -3.66 -8.13 8.11
C CYS A 210 -4.58 -7.33 9.03
N ALA A 211 -5.04 -6.19 8.53
CA ALA A 211 -6.06 -5.35 9.14
C ALA A 211 -7.37 -5.53 8.37
N VAL A 212 -8.38 -6.10 9.01
CA VAL A 212 -9.70 -6.35 8.41
C VAL A 212 -10.66 -5.26 8.84
N LEU A 213 -11.24 -4.55 7.88
CA LEU A 213 -12.25 -3.52 8.11
C LEU A 213 -13.65 -4.04 7.79
N THR A 214 -14.62 -3.70 8.62
CA THR A 214 -16.06 -3.98 8.39
C THR A 214 -16.59 -3.17 7.21
N ALA A 215 -17.79 -3.53 6.74
CA ALA A 215 -18.58 -2.67 5.87
C ALA A 215 -18.83 -1.29 6.52
N GLY A 216 -18.95 -0.25 5.69
CA GLY A 216 -19.00 1.16 6.14
C GLY A 216 -20.04 1.48 7.22
N PRO A 217 -19.71 2.36 8.17
CA PRO A 217 -18.44 3.07 8.31
C PRO A 217 -17.29 2.15 8.72
N ALA A 218 -16.07 2.41 8.19
CA ALA A 218 -14.92 1.57 8.49
C ALA A 218 -14.67 1.43 9.99
N ARG A 219 -14.64 0.20 10.46
CA ARG A 219 -14.26 -0.16 11.81
C ARG A 219 -13.28 -1.32 11.76
N MET A 220 -12.28 -1.31 12.61
CA MET A 220 -11.37 -2.45 12.74
C MET A 220 -12.13 -3.67 13.29
N ALA A 221 -12.30 -4.69 12.43
CA ALA A 221 -12.86 -5.98 12.85
C ALA A 221 -11.80 -6.84 13.52
N GLU A 222 -10.60 -6.84 12.96
CA GLU A 222 -9.46 -7.57 13.51
C GLU A 222 -8.14 -7.08 12.90
N TYR A 223 -7.06 -7.08 13.71
CA TYR A 223 -5.68 -6.88 13.30
C TYR A 223 -4.83 -8.04 13.81
N PHE A 224 -4.16 -8.76 12.92
CA PHE A 224 -3.44 -9.99 13.29
C PHE A 224 -2.21 -10.25 12.41
N PRO A 225 -1.19 -10.95 12.94
CA PRO A 225 -0.03 -11.38 12.16
C PRO A 225 -0.39 -12.53 11.21
N ILE A 226 0.31 -12.59 10.07
CA ILE A 226 0.30 -13.69 9.13
C ILE A 226 1.66 -14.40 9.22
N GLU A 227 1.69 -15.50 9.96
CA GLU A 227 2.91 -16.24 10.30
C GLU A 227 3.33 -17.25 9.21
N LEU A 228 2.93 -17.00 7.96
CA LEU A 228 3.42 -17.77 6.82
C LEU A 228 4.89 -17.42 6.54
N PRO A 229 5.74 -18.41 6.27
CA PRO A 229 7.17 -18.18 6.07
C PRO A 229 7.45 -17.31 4.83
N PHE A 230 8.56 -16.57 4.87
CA PHE A 230 9.13 -15.88 3.73
C PHE A 230 10.44 -16.57 3.30
N PRO A 231 10.80 -16.58 2.01
CA PRO A 231 10.07 -16.05 0.87
C PRO A 231 8.81 -16.86 0.56
N ARG A 232 7.73 -16.15 0.17
CA ARG A 232 6.51 -16.79 -0.31
C ARG A 232 6.56 -16.91 -1.83
N ASP A 233 6.11 -18.07 -2.33
CA ASP A 233 5.93 -18.37 -3.74
C ASP A 233 4.48 -18.82 -4.00
N LEU A 234 4.11 -18.99 -5.28
CA LEU A 234 2.71 -19.28 -5.62
C LEU A 234 2.16 -20.58 -5.01
N PRO A 235 2.93 -21.68 -4.88
CA PRO A 235 2.47 -22.91 -4.23
C PRO A 235 1.94 -22.72 -2.81
N ILE A 236 2.41 -21.71 -2.04
CA ILE A 236 1.91 -21.47 -0.68
C ILE A 236 0.40 -21.21 -0.63
N LYS A 237 -0.18 -20.67 -1.72
CA LYS A 237 -1.61 -20.39 -1.84
C LYS A 237 -2.50 -21.63 -1.80
N THR A 238 -1.92 -22.81 -2.02
CA THR A 238 -2.63 -24.10 -2.01
C THR A 238 -2.50 -24.83 -0.68
N THR A 239 -1.79 -24.25 0.30
CA THR A 239 -1.62 -24.87 1.62
C THR A 239 -2.83 -24.63 2.53
N ASP A 240 -3.03 -25.54 3.49
CA ASP A 240 -4.12 -25.43 4.47
C ASP A 240 -3.93 -24.23 5.40
N GLU A 241 -2.68 -23.88 5.73
CA GLU A 241 -2.34 -22.71 6.55
C GLU A 241 -2.74 -21.41 5.84
N PHE A 242 -2.44 -21.27 4.55
CA PHE A 242 -2.89 -20.13 3.76
C PHE A 242 -4.43 -20.06 3.72
N GLY A 243 -5.07 -21.21 3.49
CA GLY A 243 -6.52 -21.35 3.51
C GLY A 243 -7.14 -20.96 4.86
N ALA A 244 -6.47 -21.25 5.99
CA ALA A 244 -6.94 -20.87 7.32
C ALA A 244 -6.97 -19.35 7.50
N TYR A 245 -5.93 -18.61 7.06
CA TYR A 245 -5.93 -17.14 7.08
C TYR A 245 -7.02 -16.56 6.17
N ALA A 246 -7.20 -17.09 4.97
CA ALA A 246 -8.25 -16.64 4.07
C ALA A 246 -9.65 -16.84 4.72
N ARG A 247 -9.93 -18.01 5.29
CA ARG A 247 -11.19 -18.30 6.03
C ARG A 247 -11.39 -17.35 7.22
N ARG A 248 -10.32 -17.02 7.96
CA ARG A 248 -10.38 -16.05 9.08
C ARG A 248 -10.84 -14.69 8.59
N ILE A 249 -10.32 -14.20 7.47
CA ILE A 249 -10.72 -12.92 6.87
C ILE A 249 -12.17 -13.00 6.39
N TYR A 250 -12.58 -14.07 5.68
CA TYR A 250 -13.96 -14.26 5.23
C TYR A 250 -14.96 -14.21 6.41
N ALA A 251 -14.62 -14.88 7.52
CA ALA A 251 -15.45 -14.87 8.72
C ALA A 251 -15.63 -13.47 9.31
N ARG A 252 -14.56 -12.65 9.33
CA ARG A 252 -14.62 -11.27 9.84
C ARG A 252 -15.38 -10.31 8.92
N LEU A 253 -15.42 -10.63 7.61
CA LEU A 253 -16.22 -9.88 6.65
C LEU A 253 -17.70 -10.32 6.59
N GLY A 254 -18.10 -11.34 7.38
CA GLY A 254 -19.44 -11.90 7.34
C GLY A 254 -19.74 -12.69 6.07
N LEU A 255 -18.70 -13.16 5.37
CA LEU A 255 -18.79 -13.91 4.11
C LEU A 255 -18.54 -15.42 4.32
N SER A 256 -18.51 -15.93 5.53
CA SER A 256 -18.46 -17.37 5.79
C SER A 256 -19.76 -17.98 5.28
N ALA A 257 -19.66 -19.02 4.43
CA ALA A 257 -20.80 -19.83 4.04
C ALA A 257 -21.52 -20.29 5.31
N GLY A 258 -22.81 -20.00 5.42
CA GLY A 258 -23.62 -20.50 6.51
C GLY A 258 -23.46 -22.01 6.62
N ALA A 259 -23.23 -22.45 7.85
CA ALA A 259 -23.26 -23.87 8.20
C ALA A 259 -24.65 -24.44 7.98
#